data_aec6501161fe605e8250bb13009c0429
#
_entry.id   aec6501161fe605e8250bb13009c0429
#
_cell.length_a   1.000
_cell.length_b   1.000
_cell.length_c   1.000
_cell.angle_alpha   90.00
_cell.angle_beta   90.00
_cell.angle_gamma   90.00
#
_symmetry.space_group_name_H-M   'P 1'
#
loop_
_entity.id
_entity.type
_entity.pdbx_description
1 polymer ?
#
loop_
_entity_poly.entity_id
_entity_poly.type
_entity_poly.pdbx_seq_one_letter_code
_entity_poly.pdbx_strand_id
1 'polypeptide(L)'
;MSDFDVKEKRFEEDIEDYLTHHGGYTKGDPKKFNRESGLEEDTFVEFIKTSQPKKWERYVKIYAENSEKQIIERFKREVKTTNLLNVMRHGFMDRGIKFYPIFWKPETSLNETTQMQYDANILHCTRQLHYSVHNENSIDIVLFANGIPVVSMELKCQFTGQDTTNAINQYKFDRAGKDAIFAFKERVLVHFAVDLTNVYMTTRLEGAHTYFLPFNQGSNGAGKVGGKGNPVNPNGYDTAYLWERVLCKDSLMEILQKYMHLQQEYDKNGNLVKETMIFPRYHQLDVVTKLLEDVKKNGSGKSYLIQHSAGSGKSNSIAWLAHRLTGLHDYEDNKIFQSVIIVTDRRVLDSQLQSTVYQFDHVEGVVKKVDKNSGQLRDAINDGVGIIITTLQKFPVIYKEVDSAKKRFAIIIDEAHSSQTGDAAKKLKRA
;
A
#
# COMPACT_ATOMS: atom_id res chain seq x y z
N MET A 1 13.86 20.75 -30.73
CA MET A 1 14.09 20.05 -29.45
C MET A 1 15.48 20.46 -28.96
N SER A 2 15.57 21.00 -27.76
CA SER A 2 16.90 21.29 -27.17
C SER A 2 17.55 19.96 -26.76
N ASP A 3 18.87 19.93 -26.62
CA ASP A 3 19.61 18.76 -26.07
C ASP A 3 19.08 18.35 -24.69
N PHE A 4 18.38 19.24 -24.02
CA PHE A 4 17.77 19.08 -22.71
C PHE A 4 16.49 18.21 -22.77
N ASP A 5 15.59 18.48 -23.72
CA ASP A 5 14.35 17.71 -23.92
C ASP A 5 14.63 16.23 -24.25
N VAL A 6 15.76 15.97 -24.92
CA VAL A 6 16.15 14.60 -25.29
C VAL A 6 16.51 13.75 -24.07
N LYS A 7 17.13 14.33 -23.02
CA LYS A 7 17.58 13.59 -21.83
C LYS A 7 16.44 13.26 -20.86
N GLU A 8 15.52 14.20 -20.64
CA GLU A 8 14.32 13.97 -19.81
C GLU A 8 13.39 12.93 -20.48
N LYS A 9 13.18 13.10 -21.79
CA LYS A 9 12.42 12.15 -22.59
C LYS A 9 13.01 10.73 -22.54
N ARG A 10 14.35 10.59 -22.56
CA ARG A 10 15.00 9.29 -22.42
C ARG A 10 14.76 8.67 -21.04
N PHE A 11 14.79 9.47 -19.99
CA PHE A 11 14.50 8.99 -18.62
C PHE A 11 13.08 8.45 -18.52
N GLU A 12 12.08 9.13 -19.11
CA GLU A 12 10.70 8.62 -19.21
C GLU A 12 10.63 7.32 -20.01
N GLU A 13 11.35 7.25 -21.16
CA GLU A 13 11.39 6.06 -22.03
C GLU A 13 11.99 4.87 -21.29
N ASP A 14 13.09 5.01 -20.59
CA ASP A 14 13.74 3.94 -19.83
C ASP A 14 12.81 3.39 -18.72
N ILE A 15 12.02 4.26 -18.06
CA ILE A 15 11.03 3.83 -17.06
C ILE A 15 9.87 3.07 -17.72
N GLU A 16 9.28 3.62 -18.80
CA GLU A 16 8.21 2.96 -19.55
C GLU A 16 8.67 1.60 -20.07
N ASP A 17 9.85 1.54 -20.68
CA ASP A 17 10.42 0.30 -21.22
C ASP A 17 10.61 -0.75 -20.13
N TYR A 18 11.15 -0.39 -18.98
CA TYR A 18 11.28 -1.35 -17.88
C TYR A 18 9.92 -1.86 -17.41
N LEU A 19 8.97 -0.96 -17.14
CA LEU A 19 7.65 -1.32 -16.65
C LEU A 19 6.88 -2.19 -17.63
N THR A 20 7.00 -1.93 -18.93
CA THR A 20 6.28 -2.70 -19.97
C THR A 20 6.93 -4.05 -20.26
N HIS A 21 8.25 -4.19 -20.17
CA HIS A 21 8.94 -5.46 -20.44
C HIS A 21 9.13 -6.33 -19.19
N HIS A 22 9.25 -5.72 -18.01
CA HIS A 22 9.59 -6.41 -16.76
C HIS A 22 8.62 -6.13 -15.61
N GLY A 23 7.94 -4.98 -15.62
CA GLY A 23 7.09 -4.53 -14.52
C GLY A 23 5.66 -5.06 -14.55
N GLY A 24 5.25 -5.75 -15.63
CA GLY A 24 3.90 -6.32 -15.77
C GLY A 24 2.85 -5.31 -16.27
N TYR A 25 3.27 -4.24 -16.93
CA TYR A 25 2.42 -3.25 -17.58
C TYR A 25 2.40 -3.42 -19.09
N THR A 26 1.40 -2.83 -19.72
CA THR A 26 1.39 -2.55 -21.15
C THR A 26 1.49 -1.05 -21.38
N LYS A 27 1.92 -0.66 -22.58
CA LYS A 27 2.00 0.74 -22.97
C LYS A 27 0.60 1.33 -23.07
N GLY A 28 0.36 2.42 -22.32
CA GLY A 28 -0.91 3.14 -22.34
C GLY A 28 -1.02 4.11 -23.53
N ASP A 29 -2.24 4.43 -23.91
CA ASP A 29 -2.56 5.46 -24.90
C ASP A 29 -3.17 6.67 -24.17
N PRO A 30 -2.50 7.85 -24.11
CA PRO A 30 -3.01 9.03 -23.42
C PRO A 30 -4.35 9.55 -24.00
N LYS A 31 -4.72 9.15 -25.21
CA LYS A 31 -6.01 9.51 -25.85
C LYS A 31 -7.20 8.76 -25.26
N LYS A 32 -6.99 7.64 -24.57
CA LYS A 32 -8.05 6.88 -23.90
C LYS A 32 -8.53 7.53 -22.60
N PHE A 33 -7.76 8.49 -22.10
CA PHE A 33 -8.08 9.15 -20.82
C PHE A 33 -9.17 10.19 -20.98
N ASN A 34 -10.24 10.06 -20.23
CA ASN A 34 -11.30 11.05 -20.12
C ASN A 34 -10.96 12.05 -19.01
N ARG A 35 -10.67 13.30 -19.41
CA ARG A 35 -10.23 14.38 -18.49
C ARG A 35 -11.33 14.77 -17.49
N GLU A 36 -12.62 14.63 -17.82
CA GLU A 36 -13.73 14.97 -16.94
C GLU A 36 -13.95 13.94 -15.84
N SER A 37 -13.89 12.66 -16.18
CA SER A 37 -14.08 11.58 -15.22
C SER A 37 -12.78 11.21 -14.49
N GLY A 38 -11.62 11.51 -15.06
CA GLY A 38 -10.32 11.11 -14.56
C GLY A 38 -10.08 9.60 -14.67
N LEU A 39 -10.59 8.94 -15.73
CA LEU A 39 -10.51 7.50 -15.98
C LEU A 39 -10.20 7.21 -17.45
N GLU A 40 -9.63 6.04 -17.73
CA GLU A 40 -9.74 5.38 -19.04
C GLU A 40 -11.04 4.57 -19.04
N GLU A 41 -12.15 5.21 -19.39
CA GLU A 41 -13.50 4.63 -19.25
C GLU A 41 -13.67 3.35 -20.05
N ASP A 42 -13.18 3.32 -21.29
CA ASP A 42 -13.27 2.14 -22.15
C ASP A 42 -12.49 0.95 -21.55
N THR A 43 -11.28 1.20 -21.02
CA THR A 43 -10.47 0.16 -20.36
C THR A 43 -11.17 -0.36 -19.09
N PHE A 44 -11.78 0.53 -18.31
CA PHE A 44 -12.54 0.14 -17.12
C PHE A 44 -13.73 -0.75 -17.47
N VAL A 45 -14.51 -0.36 -18.45
CA VAL A 45 -15.69 -1.12 -18.92
C VAL A 45 -15.27 -2.46 -19.53
N GLU A 46 -14.22 -2.47 -20.34
CA GLU A 46 -13.66 -3.69 -20.92
C GLU A 46 -13.25 -4.69 -19.84
N PHE A 47 -12.52 -4.23 -18.82
CA PHE A 47 -12.16 -5.07 -17.68
C PHE A 47 -13.37 -5.67 -16.99
N ILE A 48 -14.40 -4.86 -16.68
CA ILE A 48 -15.63 -5.37 -16.04
C ILE A 48 -16.33 -6.43 -16.90
N LYS A 49 -16.42 -6.19 -18.21
CA LYS A 49 -17.06 -7.13 -19.16
C LYS A 49 -16.33 -8.46 -19.25
N THR A 50 -15.02 -8.39 -19.42
CA THR A 50 -14.19 -9.57 -19.67
C THR A 50 -13.96 -10.41 -18.42
N SER A 51 -13.73 -9.76 -17.28
CA SER A 51 -13.42 -10.44 -16.02
C SER A 51 -14.67 -10.90 -15.25
N GLN A 52 -15.85 -10.32 -15.53
CA GLN A 52 -17.10 -10.61 -14.79
C GLN A 52 -18.31 -10.81 -15.74
N PRO A 53 -18.21 -11.65 -16.79
CA PRO A 53 -19.17 -11.71 -17.90
C PRO A 53 -20.60 -12.05 -17.43
N LYS A 54 -20.78 -13.01 -16.52
CA LYS A 54 -22.10 -13.38 -15.99
C LYS A 54 -22.80 -12.24 -15.25
N LYS A 55 -22.04 -11.41 -14.55
CA LYS A 55 -22.58 -10.22 -13.85
C LYS A 55 -22.92 -9.14 -14.86
N TRP A 56 -22.05 -8.94 -15.85
CA TRP A 56 -22.28 -7.99 -16.92
C TRP A 56 -23.52 -8.32 -17.75
N GLU A 57 -23.74 -9.57 -18.14
CA GLU A 57 -24.96 -10.01 -18.83
C GLU A 57 -26.23 -9.68 -18.05
N ARG A 58 -26.23 -9.91 -16.73
CA ARG A 58 -27.35 -9.53 -15.86
C ARG A 58 -27.55 -8.02 -15.80
N TYR A 59 -26.45 -7.26 -15.79
CA TYR A 59 -26.46 -5.80 -15.74
C TYR A 59 -27.03 -5.18 -17.01
N VAL A 60 -26.65 -5.72 -18.17
CA VAL A 60 -27.18 -5.31 -19.48
C VAL A 60 -28.69 -5.54 -19.59
N LYS A 61 -29.22 -6.61 -18.98
CA LYS A 61 -30.68 -6.84 -18.93
C LYS A 61 -31.44 -5.73 -18.18
N ILE A 62 -30.76 -5.00 -17.28
CA ILE A 62 -31.38 -3.92 -16.48
C ILE A 62 -31.26 -2.58 -17.21
N TYR A 63 -30.12 -2.27 -17.79
CA TYR A 63 -29.79 -0.94 -18.30
C TYR A 63 -29.71 -0.83 -19.82
N ALA A 64 -29.72 -1.97 -20.51
CA ALA A 64 -29.63 -2.07 -21.99
C ALA A 64 -28.43 -1.26 -22.54
N GLU A 65 -28.68 -0.37 -23.47
CA GLU A 65 -27.67 0.49 -24.12
C GLU A 65 -26.95 1.44 -23.17
N ASN A 66 -27.55 1.75 -22.03
CA ASN A 66 -26.97 2.65 -21.04
C ASN A 66 -26.01 1.97 -20.03
N SER A 67 -25.79 0.66 -20.15
CA SER A 67 -25.05 -0.13 -19.17
C SER A 67 -23.63 0.40 -18.91
N GLU A 68 -22.89 0.75 -19.95
CA GLU A 68 -21.52 1.27 -19.82
C GLU A 68 -21.48 2.60 -19.08
N LYS A 69 -22.35 3.52 -19.43
CA LYS A 69 -22.46 4.81 -18.76
C LYS A 69 -22.87 4.64 -17.28
N GLN A 70 -23.85 3.77 -17.02
CA GLN A 70 -24.36 3.55 -15.67
C GLN A 70 -23.31 2.90 -14.74
N ILE A 71 -22.51 1.95 -15.22
CA ILE A 71 -21.47 1.31 -14.38
C ILE A 71 -20.39 2.31 -14.00
N ILE A 72 -19.98 3.22 -14.92
CA ILE A 72 -19.02 4.29 -14.68
C ILE A 72 -19.58 5.27 -13.64
N GLU A 73 -20.80 5.76 -13.82
CA GLU A 73 -21.43 6.71 -12.90
C GLU A 73 -21.65 6.09 -11.51
N ARG A 74 -22.01 4.80 -11.46
CA ARG A 74 -22.15 4.09 -10.17
C ARG A 74 -20.81 3.94 -9.47
N PHE A 75 -19.75 3.56 -10.19
CA PHE A 75 -18.39 3.50 -9.66
C PHE A 75 -17.94 4.87 -9.10
N LYS A 76 -18.06 5.94 -9.88
CA LYS A 76 -17.70 7.31 -9.46
C LYS A 76 -18.44 7.72 -8.18
N ARG A 77 -19.74 7.44 -8.10
CA ARG A 77 -20.57 7.75 -6.91
C ARG A 77 -20.08 6.97 -5.68
N GLU A 78 -19.79 5.68 -5.83
CA GLU A 78 -19.31 4.86 -4.72
C GLU A 78 -17.95 5.35 -4.21
N VAL A 79 -17.02 5.63 -5.12
CA VAL A 79 -15.70 6.20 -4.80
C VAL A 79 -15.83 7.52 -4.03
N LYS A 80 -16.70 8.41 -4.48
CA LYS A 80 -16.93 9.69 -3.81
C LYS A 80 -17.54 9.53 -2.41
N THR A 81 -18.40 8.53 -2.22
CA THR A 81 -19.08 8.27 -0.93
C THR A 81 -18.14 7.63 0.09
N THR A 82 -17.27 6.75 -0.34
CA THR A 82 -16.34 6.02 0.53
C THR A 82 -14.89 6.48 0.33
N ASN A 83 -14.20 5.97 -0.61
CA ASN A 83 -12.92 6.35 -1.22
C ASN A 83 -12.51 5.27 -2.24
N LEU A 84 -11.57 5.60 -3.13
CA LEU A 84 -11.10 4.66 -4.17
C LEU A 84 -10.53 3.37 -3.58
N LEU A 85 -9.68 3.47 -2.55
CA LEU A 85 -9.02 2.31 -1.95
C LEU A 85 -10.04 1.31 -1.37
N ASN A 86 -11.11 1.82 -0.74
CA ASN A 86 -12.20 0.98 -0.22
C ASN A 86 -12.93 0.27 -1.36
N VAL A 87 -13.28 1.01 -2.42
CA VAL A 87 -13.98 0.44 -3.58
C VAL A 87 -13.13 -0.59 -4.32
N MET A 88 -11.81 -0.35 -4.43
CA MET A 88 -10.87 -1.32 -5.00
C MET A 88 -10.85 -2.63 -4.21
N ARG A 89 -10.88 -2.56 -2.88
CA ARG A 89 -10.80 -3.73 -1.99
C ARG A 89 -12.10 -4.49 -1.86
N HIS A 90 -13.20 -3.78 -1.78
CA HIS A 90 -14.50 -4.39 -1.44
C HIS A 90 -15.47 -4.46 -2.62
N GLY A 91 -15.14 -3.80 -3.75
CA GLY A 91 -16.06 -3.66 -4.87
C GLY A 91 -17.17 -2.65 -4.60
N PHE A 92 -18.09 -2.56 -5.54
CA PHE A 92 -19.28 -1.71 -5.45
C PHE A 92 -20.51 -2.46 -5.93
N MET A 93 -21.68 -2.00 -5.49
CA MET A 93 -22.94 -2.68 -5.78
C MET A 93 -23.89 -1.77 -6.54
N ASP A 94 -24.52 -2.29 -7.59
CA ASP A 94 -25.64 -1.65 -8.26
C ASP A 94 -26.76 -2.65 -8.54
N ARG A 95 -28.00 -2.30 -8.20
CA ARG A 95 -29.20 -3.13 -8.42
C ARG A 95 -29.03 -4.61 -7.98
N GLY A 96 -28.36 -4.83 -6.84
CA GLY A 96 -28.10 -6.17 -6.32
C GLY A 96 -27.01 -6.97 -7.03
N ILE A 97 -26.24 -6.31 -7.94
CA ILE A 97 -25.09 -6.91 -8.61
C ILE A 97 -23.82 -6.28 -8.07
N LYS A 98 -22.92 -7.10 -7.49
CA LYS A 98 -21.64 -6.65 -6.95
C LYS A 98 -20.54 -6.80 -7.98
N PHE A 99 -19.87 -5.68 -8.31
CA PHE A 99 -18.73 -5.63 -9.21
C PHE A 99 -17.43 -5.37 -8.44
N TYR A 100 -16.32 -5.87 -8.96
CA TYR A 100 -14.99 -5.65 -8.45
C TYR A 100 -14.17 -4.90 -9.51
N PRO A 101 -13.67 -3.68 -9.20
CA PRO A 101 -12.85 -2.91 -10.15
C PRO A 101 -11.42 -3.45 -10.25
N ILE A 102 -11.00 -4.29 -9.30
CA ILE A 102 -9.68 -4.94 -9.25
C ILE A 102 -9.82 -6.34 -8.65
N PHE A 103 -9.00 -7.26 -9.11
CA PHE A 103 -8.76 -8.56 -8.47
C PHE A 103 -7.36 -8.61 -7.87
N TRP A 104 -7.26 -9.16 -6.67
CA TRP A 104 -6.03 -9.22 -5.89
C TRP A 104 -5.32 -10.55 -6.05
N LYS A 105 -3.98 -10.53 -5.89
CA LYS A 105 -3.18 -11.74 -5.92
C LYS A 105 -3.56 -12.68 -4.78
N PRO A 106 -3.82 -13.98 -5.05
CA PRO A 106 -4.14 -14.94 -3.99
C PRO A 106 -2.93 -15.16 -3.05
N GLU A 107 -3.22 -15.47 -1.78
CA GLU A 107 -2.19 -15.78 -0.78
C GLU A 107 -1.56 -17.16 -1.01
N THR A 108 -2.29 -18.07 -1.64
CA THR A 108 -1.87 -19.45 -1.90
C THR A 108 -2.04 -19.79 -3.37
N SER A 109 -1.29 -20.78 -3.86
CA SER A 109 -1.36 -21.27 -5.22
C SER A 109 -2.57 -22.21 -5.46
N LEU A 110 -3.32 -22.54 -4.41
CA LEU A 110 -4.38 -23.56 -4.45
C LEU A 110 -5.62 -23.14 -5.23
N ASN A 111 -5.82 -21.83 -5.49
CA ASN A 111 -7.01 -21.34 -6.17
C ASN A 111 -6.68 -20.75 -7.56
N GLU A 112 -6.67 -21.61 -8.57
CA GLU A 112 -6.42 -21.23 -9.96
C GLU A 112 -7.40 -20.16 -10.46
N THR A 113 -8.68 -20.22 -10.07
CA THR A 113 -9.67 -19.21 -10.47
C THR A 113 -9.30 -17.82 -9.97
N THR A 114 -8.83 -17.70 -8.73
CA THR A 114 -8.40 -16.40 -8.19
C THR A 114 -7.12 -15.90 -8.87
N GLN A 115 -6.20 -16.80 -9.24
CA GLN A 115 -5.02 -16.44 -10.00
C GLN A 115 -5.41 -15.94 -11.41
N MET A 116 -6.29 -16.64 -12.12
CA MET A 116 -6.79 -16.19 -13.42
C MET A 116 -7.47 -14.82 -13.34
N GLN A 117 -8.25 -14.57 -12.28
CA GLN A 117 -8.85 -13.26 -12.05
C GLN A 117 -7.79 -12.17 -11.83
N TYR A 118 -6.75 -12.46 -11.03
CA TYR A 118 -5.63 -11.52 -10.83
C TYR A 118 -4.91 -11.21 -12.14
N ASP A 119 -4.64 -12.23 -12.94
CA ASP A 119 -3.95 -12.09 -14.23
C ASP A 119 -4.76 -11.28 -15.26
N ALA A 120 -6.08 -11.29 -15.13
CA ALA A 120 -6.97 -10.50 -15.96
C ALA A 120 -6.91 -8.97 -15.72
N ASN A 121 -6.22 -8.51 -14.64
CA ASN A 121 -6.04 -7.07 -14.44
C ASN A 121 -5.19 -6.46 -15.56
N ILE A 122 -5.66 -5.33 -16.08
CA ILE A 122 -5.03 -4.54 -17.13
C ILE A 122 -4.26 -3.39 -16.47
N LEU A 123 -2.93 -3.42 -16.54
CA LEU A 123 -2.10 -2.34 -16.05
C LEU A 123 -1.48 -1.58 -17.21
N HIS A 124 -1.62 -0.25 -17.22
CA HIS A 124 -1.04 0.64 -18.22
C HIS A 124 0.01 1.56 -17.60
N CYS A 125 1.12 1.78 -18.32
CA CYS A 125 2.07 2.86 -18.11
C CYS A 125 1.87 3.88 -19.23
N THR A 126 1.35 5.06 -18.90
CA THR A 126 1.02 6.12 -19.87
C THR A 126 1.93 7.32 -19.66
N ARG A 127 2.66 7.72 -20.71
CA ARG A 127 3.52 8.89 -20.72
C ARG A 127 2.78 10.11 -21.22
N GLN A 128 3.22 11.30 -20.75
CA GLN A 128 2.75 12.62 -21.20
C GLN A 128 1.21 12.70 -21.25
N LEU A 129 0.59 12.36 -20.11
CA LEU A 129 -0.85 12.34 -19.97
C LEU A 129 -1.42 13.76 -19.84
N HIS A 130 -2.11 14.26 -20.86
CA HIS A 130 -2.88 15.49 -20.78
C HIS A 130 -4.14 15.27 -19.95
N TYR A 131 -4.16 15.81 -18.74
CA TYR A 131 -5.15 15.45 -17.72
C TYR A 131 -6.22 16.51 -17.47
N SER A 132 -5.94 17.78 -17.79
CA SER A 132 -6.81 18.90 -17.44
C SER A 132 -7.82 19.22 -18.54
N VAL A 133 -9.04 19.58 -18.14
CA VAL A 133 -10.05 20.20 -19.03
C VAL A 133 -9.81 21.70 -19.22
N HIS A 134 -8.91 22.30 -18.44
CA HIS A 134 -8.66 23.74 -18.40
C HIS A 134 -7.40 24.18 -19.15
N ASN A 135 -6.45 23.27 -19.37
CA ASN A 135 -5.16 23.53 -20.00
C ASN A 135 -4.58 22.27 -20.65
N GLU A 136 -3.47 22.41 -21.37
CA GLU A 136 -2.78 21.30 -22.03
C GLU A 136 -1.55 20.78 -21.22
N ASN A 137 -1.52 21.01 -19.91
CA ASN A 137 -0.48 20.45 -19.06
C ASN A 137 -0.54 18.92 -19.08
N SER A 138 0.61 18.28 -19.08
CA SER A 138 0.77 16.83 -19.02
C SER A 138 1.46 16.39 -17.74
N ILE A 139 1.20 15.14 -17.32
CA ILE A 139 1.97 14.42 -16.30
C ILE A 139 2.94 13.51 -17.04
N ASP A 140 4.20 13.45 -16.61
CA ASP A 140 5.23 12.70 -17.29
C ASP A 140 4.91 11.21 -17.38
N ILE A 141 4.54 10.58 -16.27
CA ILE A 141 4.08 9.18 -16.23
C ILE A 141 2.88 9.03 -15.29
N VAL A 142 1.87 8.29 -15.76
CA VAL A 142 0.73 7.84 -14.94
C VAL A 142 0.59 6.32 -15.08
N LEU A 143 0.45 5.64 -13.94
CA LEU A 143 0.17 4.21 -13.89
C LEU A 143 -1.30 3.99 -13.61
N PHE A 144 -1.91 3.15 -14.44
CA PHE A 144 -3.32 2.78 -14.37
C PHE A 144 -3.48 1.31 -14.00
N ALA A 145 -4.54 1.00 -13.27
CA ALA A 145 -5.03 -0.34 -13.03
C ALA A 145 -6.49 -0.42 -13.48
N ASN A 146 -6.78 -1.21 -14.50
CA ASN A 146 -8.12 -1.38 -15.10
C ASN A 146 -8.78 -0.04 -15.46
N GLY A 147 -8.02 0.89 -16.06
CA GLY A 147 -8.50 2.23 -16.42
C GLY A 147 -8.57 3.24 -15.28
N ILE A 148 -8.19 2.86 -14.07
CA ILE A 148 -8.17 3.73 -12.87
C ILE A 148 -6.75 4.23 -12.66
N PRO A 149 -6.47 5.56 -12.66
CA PRO A 149 -5.14 6.08 -12.37
C PRO A 149 -4.83 5.91 -10.87
N VAL A 150 -3.69 5.32 -10.55
CA VAL A 150 -3.29 5.01 -9.17
C VAL A 150 -1.99 5.68 -8.73
N VAL A 151 -1.07 5.93 -9.66
CA VAL A 151 0.22 6.58 -9.41
C VAL A 151 0.47 7.66 -10.46
N SER A 152 1.00 8.81 -10.07
CA SER A 152 1.56 9.81 -10.98
C SER A 152 3.03 10.09 -10.65
N MET A 153 3.84 10.38 -11.65
CA MET A 153 5.24 10.76 -11.51
C MET A 153 5.55 11.99 -12.34
N GLU A 154 6.21 12.98 -11.72
CA GLU A 154 6.86 14.10 -12.38
C GLU A 154 8.37 13.84 -12.32
N LEU A 155 9.00 13.85 -13.48
CA LEU A 155 10.38 13.46 -13.67
C LEU A 155 11.23 14.68 -13.97
N LYS A 156 12.44 14.72 -13.40
CA LYS A 156 13.42 15.77 -13.70
C LYS A 156 14.79 15.17 -13.96
N CYS A 157 15.52 15.79 -14.85
CA CYS A 157 16.86 15.36 -15.21
C CYS A 157 17.90 16.42 -14.78
N GLN A 158 18.80 16.06 -13.87
CA GLN A 158 19.82 16.96 -13.36
C GLN A 158 20.77 17.49 -14.46
N PHE A 159 20.92 16.77 -15.56
CA PHE A 159 21.69 17.26 -16.73
C PHE A 159 21.04 18.49 -17.41
N THR A 160 19.76 18.77 -17.06
CA THR A 160 19.05 19.98 -17.52
C THR A 160 19.08 21.11 -16.49
N GLY A 161 19.76 20.92 -15.35
CA GLY A 161 19.75 21.85 -14.22
C GLY A 161 18.48 21.80 -13.38
N GLN A 162 17.64 20.78 -13.56
CA GLN A 162 16.41 20.57 -12.80
C GLN A 162 16.52 19.33 -11.90
N ASP A 163 15.91 19.39 -10.74
CA ASP A 163 15.90 18.32 -9.74
C ASP A 163 14.49 18.06 -9.18
N THR A 164 14.40 17.23 -8.15
CA THR A 164 13.14 16.95 -7.47
C THR A 164 12.44 18.18 -6.92
N THR A 165 13.16 19.29 -6.63
CA THR A 165 12.54 20.55 -6.17
C THR A 165 11.66 21.14 -7.26
N ASN A 166 12.10 21.05 -8.52
CA ASN A 166 11.32 21.51 -9.67
C ASN A 166 10.06 20.65 -9.85
N ALA A 167 10.16 19.31 -9.75
CA ALA A 167 9.02 18.42 -9.81
C ALA A 167 8.02 18.66 -8.66
N ILE A 168 8.50 18.89 -7.45
CA ILE A 168 7.68 19.26 -6.28
C ILE A 168 6.96 20.59 -6.52
N ASN A 169 7.65 21.59 -7.04
CA ASN A 169 7.05 22.89 -7.36
C ASN A 169 6.00 22.76 -8.46
N GLN A 170 6.22 21.91 -9.45
CA GLN A 170 5.24 21.61 -10.49
C GLN A 170 3.95 21.04 -9.89
N TYR A 171 4.04 20.08 -8.97
CA TYR A 171 2.87 19.59 -8.22
C TYR A 171 2.20 20.66 -7.35
N LYS A 172 2.96 21.56 -6.76
CA LYS A 172 2.43 22.60 -5.87
C LYS A 172 1.71 23.72 -6.59
N PHE A 173 2.22 24.14 -7.75
CA PHE A 173 1.83 25.38 -8.38
C PHE A 173 1.17 25.20 -9.74
N ASP A 174 1.52 24.12 -10.46
CA ASP A 174 1.02 23.91 -11.82
C ASP A 174 -0.06 22.79 -11.90
N ARG A 175 -0.23 22.00 -10.81
CA ARG A 175 -1.23 20.93 -10.74
C ARG A 175 -2.38 21.37 -9.84
N ALA A 176 -3.47 21.82 -10.47
CA ALA A 176 -4.65 22.26 -9.73
C ALA A 176 -5.40 21.07 -9.14
N GLY A 177 -5.62 21.05 -7.85
CA GLY A 177 -6.42 20.02 -7.16
C GLY A 177 -7.90 19.97 -7.61
N LYS A 178 -8.30 20.79 -8.59
CA LYS A 178 -9.63 20.80 -9.20
C LYS A 178 -9.79 19.80 -10.35
N ASP A 179 -8.68 19.37 -10.96
CA ASP A 179 -8.73 18.38 -12.02
C ASP A 179 -9.08 17.00 -11.44
N ALA A 180 -9.92 16.25 -12.13
CA ALA A 180 -10.48 14.99 -11.64
C ALA A 180 -9.39 13.98 -11.20
N ILE A 181 -8.27 13.92 -11.93
CA ILE A 181 -7.16 12.99 -11.64
C ILE A 181 -6.50 13.23 -10.28
N PHE A 182 -6.53 14.47 -9.77
CA PHE A 182 -5.94 14.87 -8.49
C PHE A 182 -6.94 14.91 -7.32
N ALA A 183 -8.20 14.51 -7.56
CA ALA A 183 -9.21 14.47 -6.50
C ALA A 183 -8.75 13.50 -5.38
N PHE A 184 -8.50 14.08 -4.19
CA PHE A 184 -7.99 13.34 -3.05
C PHE A 184 -8.85 12.12 -2.72
N LYS A 185 -8.22 10.95 -2.57
CA LYS A 185 -8.82 9.64 -2.29
C LYS A 185 -9.82 9.11 -3.35
N GLU A 186 -9.94 9.80 -4.49
CA GLU A 186 -10.88 9.41 -5.54
C GLU A 186 -10.19 8.91 -6.82
N ARG A 187 -8.94 9.36 -7.09
CA ARG A 187 -8.15 8.99 -8.27
C ARG A 187 -6.73 8.66 -7.85
N VAL A 188 -5.73 9.30 -8.43
CA VAL A 188 -4.33 9.03 -8.08
C VAL A 188 -4.12 9.02 -6.57
N LEU A 189 -3.61 7.91 -6.05
CA LEU A 189 -3.45 7.66 -4.62
C LEU A 189 -2.08 8.08 -4.09
N VAL A 190 -1.08 8.17 -4.98
CA VAL A 190 0.27 8.63 -4.64
C VAL A 190 0.91 9.35 -5.82
N HIS A 191 1.61 10.44 -5.51
CA HIS A 191 2.31 11.29 -6.45
C HIS A 191 3.81 11.25 -6.12
N PHE A 192 4.65 10.97 -7.11
CA PHE A 192 6.10 10.94 -6.96
C PHE A 192 6.76 12.08 -7.72
N ALA A 193 7.68 12.76 -7.05
CA ALA A 193 8.63 13.69 -7.65
C ALA A 193 9.98 12.98 -7.71
N VAL A 194 10.52 12.76 -8.90
CA VAL A 194 11.67 11.89 -9.15
C VAL A 194 12.72 12.61 -9.97
N ASP A 195 13.97 12.50 -9.56
CA ASP A 195 15.13 12.78 -10.43
C ASP A 195 16.03 11.54 -10.50
N LEU A 196 17.21 11.68 -11.08
CA LEU A 196 18.13 10.55 -11.28
C LEU A 196 18.66 9.98 -9.96
N THR A 197 18.62 10.76 -8.87
CA THR A 197 19.24 10.44 -7.58
C THR A 197 18.28 10.43 -6.40
N ASN A 198 17.13 11.12 -6.48
CA ASN A 198 16.20 11.29 -5.36
C ASN A 198 14.75 11.02 -5.74
N VAL A 199 13.99 10.53 -4.76
CA VAL A 199 12.54 10.30 -4.85
C VAL A 199 11.86 10.95 -3.67
N TYR A 200 10.79 11.72 -3.94
CA TYR A 200 9.87 12.24 -2.94
C TYR A 200 8.45 11.84 -3.30
N MET A 201 7.59 11.70 -2.31
CA MET A 201 6.19 11.33 -2.51
C MET A 201 5.23 12.17 -1.68
N THR A 202 4.01 12.28 -2.16
CA THR A 202 2.85 12.77 -1.42
C THR A 202 1.60 11.97 -1.81
N THR A 203 0.62 11.92 -0.93
CA THR A 203 -0.68 11.27 -1.21
C THR A 203 -1.81 12.27 -1.34
N ARG A 204 -1.52 13.59 -1.20
CA ARG A 204 -2.50 14.65 -1.31
C ARG A 204 -1.86 15.93 -1.82
N LEU A 205 -2.47 16.54 -2.83
CA LEU A 205 -2.08 17.85 -3.32
C LEU A 205 -2.93 18.94 -2.67
N GLU A 206 -2.27 19.90 -2.03
CA GLU A 206 -2.88 21.05 -1.32
C GLU A 206 -2.24 22.38 -1.76
N GLY A 207 -1.88 22.46 -3.04
CA GLY A 207 -1.20 23.64 -3.59
C GLY A 207 0.14 23.88 -2.89
N ALA A 208 0.43 25.12 -2.52
CA ALA A 208 1.66 25.51 -1.82
C ALA A 208 1.89 24.76 -0.50
N HIS A 209 0.81 24.29 0.15
CA HIS A 209 0.88 23.55 1.43
C HIS A 209 1.13 22.05 1.26
N THR A 210 1.22 21.56 0.02
CA THR A 210 1.55 20.14 -0.24
C THR A 210 2.87 19.76 0.41
N TYR A 211 2.83 18.71 1.22
CA TYR A 211 4.01 18.21 1.91
C TYR A 211 4.51 16.92 1.25
N PHE A 212 5.77 16.93 0.81
CA PHE A 212 6.42 15.78 0.23
C PHE A 212 7.34 15.09 1.24
N LEU A 213 7.23 13.77 1.33
CA LEU A 213 8.08 12.92 2.14
C LEU A 213 9.18 12.30 1.28
N PRO A 214 10.43 12.20 1.78
CA PRO A 214 11.47 11.44 1.09
C PRO A 214 11.09 9.96 1.03
N PHE A 215 11.34 9.36 -0.14
CA PHE A 215 11.14 7.93 -0.39
C PHE A 215 12.46 7.20 -0.69
N ASN A 216 13.58 7.82 -0.35
CA ASN A 216 14.94 7.33 -0.60
C ASN A 216 15.31 6.15 0.30
N GLN A 217 16.27 5.35 -0.17
CA GLN A 217 16.78 4.15 0.51
C GLN A 217 17.79 4.45 1.63
N GLY A 218 18.38 5.66 1.65
CA GLY A 218 19.58 6.00 2.40
C GLY A 218 20.85 5.80 1.57
N SER A 219 21.88 6.64 1.78
CA SER A 219 23.08 6.69 0.94
C SER A 219 23.83 5.36 0.77
N ASN A 220 23.71 4.45 1.75
CA ASN A 220 24.35 3.13 1.71
C ASN A 220 23.34 2.00 1.47
N GLY A 221 22.09 2.32 1.19
CA GLY A 221 21.00 1.39 0.99
C GLY A 221 20.25 1.06 2.28
N ALA A 222 19.07 0.49 2.11
CA ALA A 222 18.16 0.19 3.21
C ALA A 222 18.74 -0.81 4.23
N GLY A 223 18.56 -0.49 5.51
CA GLY A 223 19.08 -1.29 6.62
C GLY A 223 20.58 -1.12 6.87
N LYS A 224 21.25 -0.20 6.20
CA LYS A 224 22.67 0.12 6.42
C LYS A 224 22.81 1.52 7.02
N VAL A 225 23.83 1.69 7.85
CA VAL A 225 24.18 3.00 8.40
C VAL A 225 24.62 3.92 7.26
N GLY A 226 24.00 5.10 7.13
CA GLY A 226 24.29 6.05 6.06
C GLY A 226 23.54 7.37 6.23
N GLY A 227 23.72 8.26 5.27
CA GLY A 227 23.06 9.55 5.16
C GLY A 227 21.76 9.51 4.36
N LYS A 228 21.29 10.67 3.96
CA LYS A 228 20.13 10.86 3.05
C LYS A 228 20.49 10.43 1.61
N GLY A 229 19.48 10.27 0.77
CA GLY A 229 19.64 9.94 -0.65
C GLY A 229 19.56 8.45 -0.92
N ASN A 230 20.11 8.03 -2.03
CA ASN A 230 20.17 6.65 -2.50
C ASN A 230 21.61 6.19 -2.70
N PRO A 231 21.91 4.89 -2.66
CA PRO A 231 23.22 4.39 -3.07
C PRO A 231 23.42 4.62 -4.56
N VAL A 232 24.65 4.91 -4.95
CA VAL A 232 25.04 5.01 -6.37
C VAL A 232 24.77 3.68 -7.06
N ASN A 233 24.03 3.71 -8.16
CA ASN A 233 23.78 2.54 -9.00
C ASN A 233 24.72 2.57 -10.23
N PRO A 234 25.77 1.74 -10.28
CA PRO A 234 26.71 1.75 -11.37
C PRO A 234 26.13 1.28 -12.72
N ASN A 235 24.95 0.65 -12.70
CA ASN A 235 24.31 0.06 -13.87
C ASN A 235 23.06 0.83 -14.34
N GLY A 236 22.77 1.99 -13.74
CA GLY A 236 21.55 2.75 -14.08
C GLY A 236 21.33 3.95 -13.16
N TYR A 237 20.09 4.26 -12.93
CA TYR A 237 19.69 5.37 -12.07
C TYR A 237 19.68 4.99 -10.59
N ASP A 238 20.11 5.87 -9.70
CA ASP A 238 20.06 5.63 -8.24
C ASP A 238 18.62 5.44 -7.75
N THR A 239 17.65 5.93 -8.52
CA THR A 239 16.23 5.86 -8.28
C THR A 239 15.53 4.68 -8.96
N ALA A 240 16.25 3.82 -9.69
CA ALA A 240 15.69 2.70 -10.44
C ALA A 240 14.85 1.73 -9.58
N TYR A 241 15.18 1.56 -8.30
CA TYR A 241 14.41 0.72 -7.38
C TYR A 241 12.92 1.09 -7.31
N LEU A 242 12.55 2.35 -7.64
CA LEU A 242 11.15 2.78 -7.62
C LEU A 242 10.34 2.01 -8.66
N TRP A 243 10.77 1.96 -9.90
CA TRP A 243 10.04 1.25 -10.96
C TRP A 243 10.46 -0.21 -11.12
N GLU A 244 11.71 -0.56 -10.76
CA GLU A 244 12.19 -1.94 -10.86
C GLU A 244 11.67 -2.86 -9.74
N ARG A 245 11.27 -2.29 -8.60
CA ARG A 245 10.82 -3.07 -7.42
C ARG A 245 9.49 -2.61 -6.87
N VAL A 246 9.34 -1.30 -6.57
CA VAL A 246 8.18 -0.79 -5.82
C VAL A 246 6.94 -0.71 -6.69
N LEU A 247 7.08 -0.24 -7.93
CA LEU A 247 5.95 0.00 -8.83
C LEU A 247 5.70 -1.14 -9.83
N CYS A 248 6.46 -2.25 -9.81
CA CYS A 248 6.08 -3.45 -10.55
C CYS A 248 4.70 -3.95 -10.11
N LYS A 249 3.94 -4.55 -11.05
CA LYS A 249 2.55 -5.01 -10.87
C LYS A 249 2.32 -5.66 -9.51
N ASP A 250 3.05 -6.72 -9.19
CA ASP A 250 2.81 -7.49 -7.95
C ASP A 250 3.04 -6.65 -6.70
N SER A 251 4.10 -5.85 -6.68
CA SER A 251 4.43 -4.99 -5.54
C SER A 251 3.43 -3.84 -5.38
N LEU A 252 3.10 -3.12 -6.46
CA LEU A 252 2.12 -2.03 -6.40
C LEU A 252 0.74 -2.55 -5.98
N MET A 253 0.28 -3.65 -6.57
CA MET A 253 -1.00 -4.26 -6.21
C MET A 253 -1.03 -4.70 -4.74
N GLU A 254 0.07 -5.24 -4.22
CA GLU A 254 0.20 -5.59 -2.81
C GLU A 254 0.19 -4.35 -1.91
N ILE A 255 0.86 -3.27 -2.30
CA ILE A 255 0.85 -2.00 -1.56
C ILE A 255 -0.58 -1.45 -1.49
N LEU A 256 -1.31 -1.41 -2.62
CA LEU A 256 -2.69 -0.96 -2.67
C LEU A 256 -3.63 -1.83 -1.83
N GLN A 257 -3.43 -3.14 -1.83
CA GLN A 257 -4.26 -4.07 -1.08
C GLN A 257 -3.97 -4.04 0.42
N LYS A 258 -2.69 -4.06 0.82
CA LYS A 258 -2.29 -4.48 2.18
C LYS A 258 -1.54 -3.42 2.99
N TYR A 259 -1.01 -2.37 2.35
CA TYR A 259 -0.24 -1.35 3.05
C TYR A 259 -0.96 0.00 3.09
N MET A 260 -1.52 0.46 2.00
CA MET A 260 -2.22 1.74 2.00
C MET A 260 -3.45 1.72 2.91
N HIS A 261 -3.74 2.84 3.56
CA HIS A 261 -4.97 3.03 4.33
C HIS A 261 -5.28 4.51 4.48
N LEU A 262 -6.56 4.81 4.71
CA LEU A 262 -7.03 6.15 5.04
C LEU A 262 -7.06 6.30 6.57
N GLN A 263 -6.06 7.00 7.11
CA GLN A 263 -6.03 7.34 8.54
C GLN A 263 -6.96 8.50 8.81
N GLN A 264 -7.83 8.36 9.79
CA GLN A 264 -8.80 9.37 10.21
C GLN A 264 -8.53 9.77 11.66
N GLU A 265 -8.49 11.06 11.92
CA GLU A 265 -8.32 11.63 13.25
C GLU A 265 -9.61 12.36 13.65
N TYR A 266 -10.10 12.09 14.85
CA TYR A 266 -11.34 12.66 15.37
C TYR A 266 -11.05 13.52 16.59
N ASP A 267 -11.81 14.59 16.78
CA ASP A 267 -11.79 15.41 17.99
C ASP A 267 -12.47 14.68 19.18
N LYS A 268 -12.46 15.34 20.35
CA LYS A 268 -13.09 14.81 21.58
C LYS A 268 -14.62 14.65 21.45
N ASN A 269 -15.24 15.31 20.47
CA ASN A 269 -16.67 15.29 20.23
C ASN A 269 -17.05 14.26 19.14
N GLY A 270 -16.05 13.54 18.56
CA GLY A 270 -16.26 12.57 17.50
C GLY A 270 -16.36 13.19 16.10
N ASN A 271 -16.02 14.48 15.91
CA ASN A 271 -15.97 15.08 14.59
C ASN A 271 -14.65 14.75 13.88
N LEU A 272 -14.72 14.44 12.61
CA LEU A 272 -13.55 14.19 11.77
C LEU A 272 -12.74 15.50 11.61
N VAL A 273 -11.48 15.50 12.08
CA VAL A 273 -10.58 16.67 12.04
C VAL A 273 -9.61 16.56 10.87
N LYS A 274 -9.12 15.35 10.59
CA LYS A 274 -8.10 15.14 9.58
C LYS A 274 -8.22 13.77 8.93
N GLU A 275 -8.00 13.74 7.61
CA GLU A 275 -7.82 12.51 6.85
C GLU A 275 -6.45 12.53 6.17
N THR A 276 -5.74 11.43 6.26
CA THR A 276 -4.44 11.26 5.60
C THR A 276 -4.40 9.89 4.92
N MET A 277 -4.21 9.86 3.62
CA MET A 277 -3.93 8.61 2.92
C MET A 277 -2.48 8.23 3.21
N ILE A 278 -2.27 7.08 3.81
CA ILE A 278 -0.93 6.58 4.15
C ILE A 278 -0.44 5.67 3.03
N PHE A 279 0.72 6.01 2.48
CA PHE A 279 1.53 5.15 1.64
C PHE A 279 2.79 4.78 2.44
N PRO A 280 3.27 3.52 2.41
CA PRO A 280 4.46 3.14 3.21
C PRO A 280 5.68 3.93 2.75
N ARG A 281 6.50 4.40 3.69
CA ARG A 281 7.83 4.93 3.37
C ARG A 281 8.74 3.78 2.94
N TYR A 282 9.78 4.08 2.17
CA TYR A 282 10.67 3.04 1.65
C TYR A 282 11.22 2.11 2.75
N HIS A 283 11.75 2.66 3.84
CA HIS A 283 12.31 1.86 4.94
C HIS A 283 11.27 0.97 5.64
N GLN A 284 10.01 1.39 5.69
CA GLN A 284 8.91 0.60 6.25
C GLN A 284 8.54 -0.57 5.32
N LEU A 285 8.42 -0.29 4.03
CA LEU A 285 8.17 -1.30 3.02
C LEU A 285 9.30 -2.33 2.96
N ASP A 286 10.54 -1.87 2.92
CA ASP A 286 11.75 -2.71 2.85
C ASP A 286 11.86 -3.67 4.05
N VAL A 287 11.68 -3.17 5.29
CA VAL A 287 11.80 -4.02 6.48
C VAL A 287 10.69 -5.08 6.53
N VAL A 288 9.44 -4.70 6.22
CA VAL A 288 8.33 -5.67 6.25
C VAL A 288 8.53 -6.73 5.16
N THR A 289 8.88 -6.32 3.94
CA THR A 289 9.13 -7.25 2.83
C THR A 289 10.26 -8.23 3.15
N LYS A 290 11.41 -7.74 3.63
CA LYS A 290 12.56 -8.60 4.00
C LYS A 290 12.23 -9.59 5.10
N LEU A 291 11.47 -9.17 6.10
CA LEU A 291 11.04 -10.07 7.18
C LEU A 291 10.09 -11.16 6.65
N LEU A 292 9.13 -10.79 5.82
CA LEU A 292 8.20 -11.76 5.24
C LEU A 292 8.92 -12.78 4.33
N GLU A 293 9.86 -12.32 3.52
CA GLU A 293 10.67 -13.19 2.65
C GLU A 293 11.52 -14.16 3.48
N ASP A 294 12.20 -13.66 4.52
CA ASP A 294 13.03 -14.53 5.38
C ASP A 294 12.17 -15.51 6.16
N VAL A 295 11.03 -15.09 6.70
CA VAL A 295 10.11 -15.98 7.43
C VAL A 295 9.49 -17.01 6.48
N LYS A 296 9.11 -16.63 5.27
CA LYS A 296 8.58 -17.55 4.27
C LYS A 296 9.59 -18.66 3.93
N LYS A 297 10.86 -18.29 3.85
CA LYS A 297 11.96 -19.23 3.54
C LYS A 297 12.37 -20.11 4.72
N ASN A 298 12.42 -19.56 5.92
CA ASN A 298 13.05 -20.21 7.09
C ASN A 298 12.04 -20.65 8.16
N GLY A 299 10.77 -20.26 8.02
CA GLY A 299 9.73 -20.59 9.01
C GLY A 299 9.88 -19.81 10.33
N SER A 300 9.38 -20.42 11.41
CA SER A 300 9.48 -19.89 12.78
C SER A 300 10.83 -20.20 13.42
N GLY A 301 11.14 -19.55 14.54
CA GLY A 301 12.32 -19.85 15.38
C GLY A 301 13.47 -18.85 15.28
N LYS A 302 13.40 -17.87 14.38
CA LYS A 302 14.37 -16.77 14.30
C LYS A 302 13.96 -15.55 15.11
N SER A 303 14.94 -14.78 15.57
CA SER A 303 14.76 -13.48 16.21
C SER A 303 15.32 -12.37 15.32
N TYR A 304 14.57 -11.28 15.21
CA TYR A 304 14.93 -10.10 14.41
C TYR A 304 14.97 -8.88 15.29
N LEU A 305 15.88 -7.95 15.04
CA LEU A 305 15.93 -6.64 15.65
C LEU A 305 15.72 -5.59 14.58
N ILE A 306 14.67 -4.76 14.76
CA ILE A 306 14.34 -3.65 13.88
C ILE A 306 14.62 -2.37 14.62
N GLN A 307 15.58 -1.58 14.13
CA GLN A 307 15.92 -0.29 14.70
C GLN A 307 15.44 0.83 13.78
N HIS A 308 14.43 1.55 14.22
CA HIS A 308 13.90 2.72 13.55
C HIS A 308 14.04 3.96 14.46
N SER A 309 14.33 5.12 13.86
CA SER A 309 14.37 6.39 14.59
C SER A 309 13.00 6.81 15.12
N ALA A 310 12.97 7.68 16.11
CA ALA A 310 11.72 8.29 16.58
C ALA A 310 11.00 9.02 15.43
N GLY A 311 9.68 8.93 15.37
CA GLY A 311 8.87 9.54 14.29
C GLY A 311 8.97 8.87 12.92
N SER A 312 9.64 7.72 12.80
CA SER A 312 9.75 6.97 11.53
C SER A 312 8.47 6.22 11.12
N GLY A 313 7.44 6.20 11.99
CA GLY A 313 6.20 5.46 11.76
C GLY A 313 6.28 3.99 12.14
N LYS A 314 6.99 3.63 13.21
CA LYS A 314 7.12 2.26 13.73
C LYS A 314 5.77 1.55 13.90
N SER A 315 4.75 2.26 14.41
CA SER A 315 3.42 1.67 14.63
C SER A 315 2.80 1.12 13.34
N ASN A 316 2.96 1.84 12.21
CA ASN A 316 2.50 1.34 10.91
C ASN A 316 3.28 0.09 10.48
N SER A 317 4.61 0.07 10.64
CA SER A 317 5.43 -1.11 10.32
C SER A 317 5.02 -2.33 11.14
N ILE A 318 4.73 -2.14 12.44
CA ILE A 318 4.23 -3.20 13.33
C ILE A 318 2.86 -3.70 12.86
N ALA A 319 1.94 -2.79 12.56
CA ALA A 319 0.60 -3.14 12.09
C ALA A 319 0.65 -3.93 10.78
N TRP A 320 1.37 -3.43 9.77
CA TRP A 320 1.55 -4.13 8.50
C TRP A 320 2.19 -5.51 8.69
N LEU A 321 3.26 -5.59 9.48
CA LEU A 321 3.92 -6.87 9.74
C LEU A 321 2.98 -7.85 10.42
N ALA A 322 2.20 -7.43 11.42
CA ALA A 322 1.27 -8.29 12.12
C ALA A 322 0.19 -8.84 11.18
N HIS A 323 -0.47 -7.97 10.40
CA HIS A 323 -1.48 -8.41 9.44
C HIS A 323 -0.91 -9.32 8.36
N ARG A 324 0.30 -9.04 7.88
CA ARG A 324 0.98 -9.85 6.86
C ARG A 324 1.39 -11.24 7.39
N LEU A 325 1.93 -11.32 8.60
CA LEU A 325 2.32 -12.58 9.23
C LEU A 325 1.11 -13.47 9.55
N THR A 326 -0.06 -12.88 9.84
CA THR A 326 -1.28 -13.65 10.13
C THR A 326 -1.75 -14.50 8.95
N GLY A 327 -1.57 -14.02 7.73
CA GLY A 327 -1.93 -14.72 6.49
C GLY A 327 -0.74 -15.38 5.78
N LEU A 328 0.46 -15.40 6.37
CA LEU A 328 1.65 -15.88 5.67
C LEU A 328 1.71 -17.40 5.58
N HIS A 329 1.90 -17.91 4.36
CA HIS A 329 2.11 -19.32 4.04
C HIS A 329 3.53 -19.53 3.53
N ASP A 330 4.09 -20.71 3.78
CA ASP A 330 5.37 -21.12 3.21
C ASP A 330 5.23 -21.50 1.71
N TYR A 331 6.30 -21.99 1.11
CA TYR A 331 6.29 -22.39 -0.31
C TYR A 331 5.48 -23.67 -0.59
N GLU A 332 5.06 -24.39 0.46
CA GLU A 332 4.23 -25.58 0.40
C GLU A 332 2.76 -25.26 0.76
N ASP A 333 2.39 -23.96 0.78
CA ASP A 333 1.07 -23.45 1.16
C ASP A 333 0.62 -23.77 2.60
N ASN A 334 1.57 -24.12 3.50
CA ASN A 334 1.26 -24.30 4.92
C ASN A 334 1.27 -22.95 5.65
N LYS A 335 0.27 -22.68 6.47
CA LYS A 335 0.23 -21.50 7.33
C LYS A 335 1.38 -21.53 8.33
N ILE A 336 2.22 -20.47 8.37
CA ILE A 336 3.43 -20.44 9.20
C ILE A 336 3.07 -20.17 10.67
N PHE A 337 2.18 -19.19 10.95
CA PHE A 337 1.78 -18.81 12.32
C PHE A 337 0.28 -18.94 12.54
N GLN A 338 -0.12 -19.47 13.67
CA GLN A 338 -1.52 -19.50 14.10
C GLN A 338 -2.00 -18.14 14.55
N SER A 339 -1.16 -17.42 15.32
CA SER A 339 -1.48 -16.08 15.80
C SER A 339 -0.22 -15.21 15.83
N VAL A 340 -0.42 -13.91 15.74
CA VAL A 340 0.60 -12.88 15.94
C VAL A 340 0.30 -12.14 17.23
N ILE A 341 1.28 -12.04 18.12
CA ILE A 341 1.13 -11.41 19.43
C ILE A 341 1.96 -10.14 19.45
N ILE A 342 1.29 -9.00 19.58
CA ILE A 342 1.94 -7.69 19.73
C ILE A 342 2.03 -7.38 21.23
N VAL A 343 3.25 -7.19 21.71
CA VAL A 343 3.55 -6.90 23.12
C VAL A 343 4.01 -5.46 23.23
N THR A 344 3.30 -4.67 24.05
CA THR A 344 3.65 -3.27 24.33
C THR A 344 4.04 -3.09 25.80
N ASP A 345 4.89 -2.11 26.10
CA ASP A 345 5.34 -1.84 27.46
C ASP A 345 4.41 -0.87 28.22
N ARG A 346 3.83 0.12 27.52
CA ARG A 346 3.06 1.22 28.15
C ARG A 346 1.60 1.26 27.72
N ARG A 347 0.70 1.46 28.70
CA ARG A 347 -0.76 1.59 28.44
C ARG A 347 -1.15 2.73 27.48
N VAL A 348 -0.44 3.86 27.51
CA VAL A 348 -0.74 5.05 26.68
C VAL A 348 -0.28 4.87 25.23
N LEU A 349 0.90 4.29 25.01
CA LEU A 349 1.38 3.94 23.66
C LEU A 349 0.58 2.79 23.06
N ASP A 350 0.09 1.88 23.91
CA ASP A 350 -0.78 0.79 23.55
C ASP A 350 -2.07 1.27 22.82
N SER A 351 -2.68 2.38 23.24
CA SER A 351 -3.89 2.91 22.60
C SER A 351 -3.66 3.41 21.17
N GLN A 352 -2.52 4.04 20.89
CA GLN A 352 -2.17 4.52 19.56
C GLN A 352 -1.83 3.35 18.60
N LEU A 353 -1.02 2.41 19.06
CA LEU A 353 -0.67 1.22 18.30
C LEU A 353 -1.91 0.37 18.02
N GLN A 354 -2.77 0.17 19.03
CA GLN A 354 -4.04 -0.51 18.86
C GLN A 354 -4.91 0.13 17.80
N SER A 355 -5.13 1.46 17.89
CA SER A 355 -5.90 2.19 16.89
C SER A 355 -5.32 1.98 15.48
N THR A 356 -3.99 2.03 15.34
CA THR A 356 -3.32 1.77 14.06
C THR A 356 -3.58 0.34 13.58
N VAL A 357 -3.43 -0.67 14.43
CA VAL A 357 -3.66 -2.08 14.05
C VAL A 357 -5.10 -2.33 13.66
N TYR A 358 -6.07 -1.75 14.38
CA TYR A 358 -7.49 -1.86 14.04
C TYR A 358 -7.87 -1.15 12.74
N GLN A 359 -7.20 -0.07 12.36
CA GLN A 359 -7.46 0.62 11.08
C GLN A 359 -7.11 -0.26 9.86
N PHE A 360 -6.26 -1.27 10.04
CA PHE A 360 -5.94 -2.28 9.01
C PHE A 360 -6.84 -3.51 9.07
N ASP A 361 -7.71 -3.63 10.08
CA ASP A 361 -8.60 -4.77 10.21
C ASP A 361 -9.74 -4.68 9.20
N HIS A 362 -9.58 -5.42 8.09
CA HIS A 362 -10.57 -5.49 7.02
C HIS A 362 -11.57 -6.65 7.22
N VAL A 363 -11.37 -7.48 8.26
CA VAL A 363 -12.21 -8.60 8.62
C VAL A 363 -12.48 -8.55 10.11
N GLU A 364 -13.73 -8.34 10.49
CA GLU A 364 -14.16 -8.26 11.88
C GLU A 364 -13.73 -9.51 12.68
N GLY A 365 -13.10 -9.32 13.85
CA GLY A 365 -12.71 -10.41 14.74
C GLY A 365 -11.28 -10.96 14.56
N VAL A 366 -10.50 -10.45 13.58
CA VAL A 366 -9.09 -10.85 13.42
C VAL A 366 -8.21 -10.29 14.53
N VAL A 367 -8.52 -9.08 15.02
CA VAL A 367 -7.75 -8.38 16.06
C VAL A 367 -8.50 -8.43 17.40
N LYS A 368 -7.83 -8.86 18.47
CA LYS A 368 -8.37 -8.85 19.83
C LYS A 368 -7.43 -8.12 20.79
N LYS A 369 -7.96 -7.09 21.45
CA LYS A 369 -7.29 -6.41 22.56
C LYS A 369 -7.46 -7.19 23.85
N VAL A 370 -6.36 -7.38 24.57
CA VAL A 370 -6.34 -8.01 25.88
C VAL A 370 -5.93 -6.98 26.94
N ASP A 371 -6.91 -6.32 27.55
CA ASP A 371 -6.71 -5.23 28.48
C ASP A 371 -7.11 -5.58 29.94
N LYS A 372 -7.96 -6.55 30.16
CA LYS A 372 -8.53 -6.84 31.49
C LYS A 372 -7.63 -7.73 32.35
N ASN A 373 -7.40 -8.97 31.92
CA ASN A 373 -6.64 -9.95 32.72
C ASN A 373 -5.89 -10.97 31.85
N SER A 374 -5.05 -11.81 32.48
CA SER A 374 -4.29 -12.87 31.82
C SER A 374 -5.16 -14.01 31.29
N GLY A 375 -6.32 -14.29 31.91
CA GLY A 375 -7.28 -15.28 31.40
C GLY A 375 -7.82 -14.91 30.03
N GLN A 376 -8.09 -13.62 29.78
CA GLN A 376 -8.50 -13.12 28.47
C GLN A 376 -7.42 -13.36 27.39
N LEU A 377 -6.13 -13.26 27.74
CA LEU A 377 -5.02 -13.57 26.84
C LEU A 377 -4.97 -15.08 26.53
N ARG A 378 -5.06 -15.92 27.55
CA ARG A 378 -5.14 -17.39 27.38
C ARG A 378 -6.28 -17.77 26.44
N ASP A 379 -7.48 -17.24 26.68
CA ASP A 379 -8.67 -17.57 25.88
C ASP A 379 -8.47 -17.13 24.42
N ALA A 380 -7.92 -15.91 24.18
CA ALA A 380 -7.62 -15.43 22.83
C ALA A 380 -6.61 -16.34 22.08
N ILE A 381 -5.57 -16.83 22.78
CA ILE A 381 -4.59 -17.77 22.21
C ILE A 381 -5.23 -19.12 21.91
N ASN A 382 -6.06 -19.65 22.80
CA ASN A 382 -6.73 -20.94 22.62
C ASN A 382 -7.77 -20.88 21.51
N ASP A 383 -8.52 -19.78 21.40
CA ASP A 383 -9.49 -19.50 20.33
C ASP A 383 -8.85 -19.30 18.96
N GLY A 384 -7.51 -19.14 18.89
CA GLY A 384 -6.79 -18.97 17.64
C GLY A 384 -7.01 -17.58 16.99
N VAL A 385 -7.21 -16.54 17.81
CA VAL A 385 -7.34 -15.16 17.34
C VAL A 385 -6.11 -14.77 16.53
N GLY A 386 -6.32 -14.20 15.34
CA GLY A 386 -5.25 -13.90 14.39
C GLY A 386 -4.20 -12.93 14.93
N ILE A 387 -4.61 -11.78 15.49
CA ILE A 387 -3.74 -10.77 16.08
C ILE A 387 -4.19 -10.46 17.50
N ILE A 388 -3.28 -10.59 18.45
CA ILE A 388 -3.51 -10.33 19.87
C ILE A 388 -2.61 -9.18 20.31
N ILE A 389 -3.20 -8.12 20.88
CA ILE A 389 -2.45 -6.99 21.42
C ILE A 389 -2.49 -7.06 22.96
N THR A 390 -1.34 -7.10 23.60
CA THR A 390 -1.22 -7.28 25.05
C THR A 390 -0.03 -6.52 25.62
N THR A 391 0.07 -6.49 26.96
CA THR A 391 1.23 -5.92 27.67
C THR A 391 2.13 -7.01 28.23
N LEU A 392 3.43 -6.70 28.38
CA LEU A 392 4.44 -7.64 28.88
C LEU A 392 4.07 -8.25 30.25
N GLN A 393 3.38 -7.46 31.12
CA GLN A 393 3.02 -7.91 32.47
C GLN A 393 2.02 -9.08 32.50
N LYS A 394 1.26 -9.29 31.43
CA LYS A 394 0.22 -10.36 31.38
C LYS A 394 0.81 -11.72 30.97
N PHE A 395 1.95 -11.75 30.34
CA PHE A 395 2.59 -12.98 29.86
C PHE A 395 3.02 -13.96 30.95
N PRO A 396 3.61 -13.53 32.09
CA PRO A 396 4.15 -14.46 33.09
C PRO A 396 3.11 -15.37 33.72
N VAL A 397 1.84 -15.01 33.67
CA VAL A 397 0.75 -15.75 34.36
C VAL A 397 0.24 -16.90 33.53
N ILE A 398 0.38 -16.83 32.18
CA ILE A 398 -0.31 -17.77 31.28
C ILE A 398 0.60 -18.80 30.62
N TYR A 399 1.92 -18.66 30.70
CA TYR A 399 2.85 -19.58 30.00
C TYR A 399 2.69 -21.04 30.37
N LYS A 400 2.09 -21.34 31.56
CA LYS A 400 1.82 -22.70 32.03
C LYS A 400 0.43 -23.23 31.63
N GLU A 401 -0.46 -22.35 31.17
CA GLU A 401 -1.88 -22.64 30.95
C GLU A 401 -2.27 -22.68 29.45
N VAL A 402 -1.34 -22.29 28.58
CA VAL A 402 -1.57 -22.30 27.14
C VAL A 402 -1.14 -23.64 26.57
N ASP A 403 -2.03 -24.34 25.88
CA ASP A 403 -1.67 -25.53 25.08
C ASP A 403 -0.93 -25.07 23.81
N SER A 404 0.34 -24.73 24.00
CA SER A 404 1.23 -24.24 22.95
C SER A 404 2.01 -25.33 22.21
N ALA A 405 1.94 -26.57 22.67
CA ALA A 405 2.81 -27.68 22.23
C ALA A 405 2.80 -27.96 20.71
N LYS A 406 1.80 -27.46 19.98
CA LYS A 406 1.65 -27.62 18.52
C LYS A 406 1.40 -26.30 17.77
N LYS A 407 1.38 -25.16 18.46
CA LYS A 407 1.06 -23.85 17.86
C LYS A 407 2.35 -23.04 17.65
N ARG A 408 2.44 -22.36 16.51
CA ARG A 408 3.55 -21.44 16.19
C ARG A 408 3.03 -20.00 16.26
N PHE A 409 3.73 -19.15 17.00
CA PHE A 409 3.38 -17.75 17.19
C PHE A 409 4.48 -16.86 16.63
N ALA A 410 4.08 -15.70 16.06
CA ALA A 410 4.97 -14.58 15.84
C ALA A 410 4.79 -13.59 16.99
N ILE A 411 5.87 -13.14 17.60
CA ILE A 411 5.84 -12.18 18.70
C ILE A 411 6.52 -10.89 18.24
N ILE A 412 5.80 -9.79 18.27
CA ILE A 412 6.30 -8.45 17.95
C ILE A 412 6.35 -7.65 19.24
N ILE A 413 7.54 -7.23 19.66
CA ILE A 413 7.75 -6.48 20.90
C ILE A 413 8.08 -5.03 20.53
N ASP A 414 7.19 -4.10 20.88
CA ASP A 414 7.44 -2.67 20.75
C ASP A 414 8.29 -2.18 21.93
N GLU A 415 9.16 -1.17 21.68
CA GLU A 415 10.08 -0.61 22.66
C GLU A 415 10.94 -1.66 23.38
N ALA A 416 11.55 -2.57 22.60
CA ALA A 416 12.30 -3.74 23.10
C ALA A 416 13.43 -3.38 24.09
N HIS A 417 13.93 -2.14 24.07
CA HIS A 417 14.97 -1.68 24.98
C HIS A 417 14.51 -1.67 26.46
N SER A 418 13.23 -1.40 26.73
CA SER A 418 12.66 -1.38 28.08
C SER A 418 12.14 -2.74 28.53
N SER A 419 11.81 -3.62 27.58
CA SER A 419 11.15 -4.91 27.84
C SER A 419 12.11 -6.11 27.93
N GLN A 420 13.41 -5.94 27.64
CA GLN A 420 14.40 -7.04 27.65
C GLN A 420 15.05 -7.32 29.00
N THR A 421 14.84 -6.49 30.03
CA THR A 421 15.40 -6.64 31.37
C THR A 421 14.32 -7.07 32.37
N GLY A 422 14.59 -8.12 33.15
CA GLY A 422 13.73 -8.58 34.23
C GLY A 422 13.10 -9.96 34.06
N ASP A 423 12.36 -10.41 35.07
CA ASP A 423 11.75 -11.74 35.12
C ASP A 423 10.66 -11.96 34.04
N ALA A 424 9.97 -10.90 33.63
CA ALA A 424 8.96 -10.97 32.61
C ALA A 424 9.56 -11.33 31.22
N ALA A 425 10.73 -10.77 30.87
CA ALA A 425 11.43 -11.07 29.64
C ALA A 425 11.99 -12.51 29.61
N LYS A 426 12.45 -13.01 30.78
CA LYS A 426 12.92 -14.42 30.89
C LYS A 426 11.76 -15.40 30.71
N LYS A 427 10.57 -15.05 31.21
CA LYS A 427 9.37 -15.88 31.08
C LYS A 427 8.77 -15.85 29.67
N LEU A 428 8.85 -14.70 28.98
CA LEU A 428 8.44 -14.57 27.58
C LEU A 428 9.30 -15.48 26.65
N LYS A 429 10.62 -15.61 26.94
CA LYS A 429 11.54 -16.50 26.19
C LYS A 429 11.30 -17.97 26.46
N ARG A 430 10.57 -18.34 27.52
CA ARG A 430 10.24 -19.72 27.88
C ARG A 430 8.83 -20.13 27.47
N ALA A 431 7.97 -19.17 27.13
CA ALA A 431 6.62 -19.41 26.59
C ALA A 431 6.67 -19.58 25.06
#